data_f03eea3d3dae14c8ec418cf0d7ee27af
#
_entry.id   f03eea3d3dae14c8ec418cf0d7ee27af
#
_cell.length_a   1.000
_cell.length_b   1.000
_cell.length_c   1.000
_cell.angle_alpha   90.00
_cell.angle_beta   90.00
_cell.angle_gamma   90.00
#
_symmetry.space_group_name_H-M   'P 1'
#
loop_
_entity.id
_entity.type
_entity.pdbx_description
1 polymer ?
#
loop_
_entity_poly.entity_id
_entity_poly.type
_entity_poly.pdbx_seq_one_letter_code
_entity_poly.pdbx_strand_id
1 'polypeptide(L)'
;QKYNGILIPAHCFTPHKSFYGNCTDRLEKVFREKYDRVPAIELGLSSDTFMADMISELENKTFLTNSDAHSLPKIAREYNKLLVKDISFKEFVKALKNEDGRKFISNYGLDPKLGKYNRTYCETCGKVIAGEAPVFKCDTCDSKNITMGVYDRIQVIRDKNKSISPEARPQYIYQVPLGFIPGLGPKTIEKLLETFGTEMNVLHKASCDDIEAVIGRQ
;
A
#
# COMPACT_ATOMS: atom_id res chain seq x y z
N GLN A 1 -6.17 26.54 7.52
CA GLN A 1 -4.89 26.12 8.14
C GLN A 1 -4.62 26.87 9.46
N LYS A 2 -5.61 26.88 10.32
CA LYS A 2 -5.57 27.53 11.65
C LYS A 2 -4.44 26.94 12.54
N TYR A 3 -4.01 25.70 12.25
CA TYR A 3 -3.09 24.94 13.11
C TYR A 3 -1.78 24.52 12.44
N ASN A 4 -1.42 25.13 11.31
CA ASN A 4 -0.20 24.78 10.53
C ASN A 4 -0.03 23.29 10.23
N GLY A 5 -1.15 22.57 10.11
CA GLY A 5 -1.16 21.16 9.76
C GLY A 5 -1.05 20.92 8.25
N ILE A 6 -0.84 19.67 7.88
CA ILE A 6 -0.91 19.18 6.50
C ILE A 6 -2.06 18.18 6.38
N LEU A 7 -2.62 18.09 5.17
CA LEU A 7 -3.63 17.10 4.83
C LEU A 7 -2.98 16.04 3.95
N ILE A 8 -3.09 14.78 4.36
CA ILE A 8 -2.66 13.62 3.58
C ILE A 8 -3.88 12.69 3.50
N PRO A 9 -4.47 12.48 2.31
CA PRO A 9 -5.55 11.53 2.13
C PRO A 9 -5.09 10.11 2.48
N ALA A 10 -5.80 9.47 3.42
CA ALA A 10 -5.51 8.10 3.85
C ALA A 10 -6.12 7.07 2.91
N HIS A 11 -5.49 5.89 2.79
CA HIS A 11 -5.93 4.71 2.02
C HIS A 11 -6.71 5.06 0.75
N CYS A 12 -6.11 5.92 -0.11
CA CYS A 12 -6.77 6.62 -1.21
C CYS A 12 -7.56 5.75 -2.19
N PHE A 13 -7.23 4.46 -2.30
CA PHE A 13 -7.80 3.54 -3.27
C PHE A 13 -8.78 2.52 -2.69
N THR A 14 -8.87 2.42 -1.35
CA THR A 14 -9.72 1.41 -0.69
C THR A 14 -11.19 1.59 -1.07
N PRO A 15 -11.92 0.55 -1.49
CA PRO A 15 -13.34 0.64 -1.78
C PRO A 15 -14.15 1.20 -0.59
N HIS A 16 -15.27 1.88 -0.88
CA HIS A 16 -16.25 2.42 0.06
C HIS A 16 -15.87 3.68 0.84
N LYS A 17 -14.60 3.88 1.22
CA LYS A 17 -14.22 4.94 2.18
C LYS A 17 -13.00 5.74 1.73
N SER A 18 -12.77 5.88 0.45
CA SER A 18 -11.61 6.62 -0.06
C SER A 18 -11.97 7.54 -1.23
N PHE A 19 -11.02 8.41 -1.58
CA PHE A 19 -11.21 9.31 -2.69
C PHE A 19 -11.36 8.57 -4.01
N TYR A 20 -10.35 7.82 -4.43
CA TYR A 20 -10.38 7.10 -5.72
C TYR A 20 -11.27 5.86 -5.70
N GLY A 21 -11.43 5.22 -4.55
CA GLY A 21 -12.23 4.00 -4.44
C GLY A 21 -13.70 4.22 -4.74
N ASN A 22 -14.28 5.35 -4.28
CA ASN A 22 -15.71 5.58 -4.43
C ASN A 22 -16.14 7.04 -4.59
N CYS A 23 -15.27 8.02 -4.31
CA CYS A 23 -15.68 9.44 -4.30
C CYS A 23 -15.41 10.13 -5.63
N THR A 24 -14.25 9.92 -6.22
CA THR A 24 -13.81 10.66 -7.42
C THR A 24 -12.87 9.82 -8.29
N ASP A 25 -12.68 10.25 -9.52
CA ASP A 25 -11.65 9.75 -10.43
C ASP A 25 -10.39 10.64 -10.43
N ARG A 26 -10.49 11.86 -9.85
CA ARG A 26 -9.38 12.83 -9.73
C ARG A 26 -9.48 13.60 -8.42
N LEU A 27 -8.37 13.68 -7.70
CA LEU A 27 -8.27 14.50 -6.47
C LEU A 27 -8.41 15.99 -6.77
N GLU A 28 -7.94 16.45 -7.92
CA GLU A 28 -8.10 17.83 -8.39
C GLU A 28 -9.55 18.28 -8.42
N LYS A 29 -10.48 17.41 -8.78
CA LYS A 29 -11.92 17.72 -8.78
C LYS A 29 -12.46 18.01 -7.37
N VAL A 30 -11.88 17.37 -6.35
CA VAL A 30 -12.29 17.55 -4.94
C VAL A 30 -11.58 18.74 -4.31
N PHE A 31 -10.27 18.82 -4.48
CA PHE A 31 -9.43 19.84 -3.80
C PHE A 31 -9.35 21.15 -4.56
N ARG A 32 -9.66 21.14 -5.88
CA ARG A 32 -9.64 22.32 -6.75
C ARG A 32 -8.34 23.12 -6.58
N GLU A 33 -8.44 24.43 -6.36
CA GLU A 33 -7.31 25.33 -6.13
C GLU A 33 -6.44 24.97 -4.89
N LYS A 34 -6.88 24.04 -4.07
CA LYS A 34 -6.12 23.54 -2.91
C LYS A 34 -5.38 22.24 -3.19
N TYR A 35 -5.48 21.69 -4.39
CA TYR A 35 -4.85 20.43 -4.75
C TYR A 35 -3.34 20.45 -4.52
N ASP A 36 -2.66 21.55 -4.87
CA ASP A 36 -1.21 21.70 -4.67
C ASP A 36 -0.80 21.72 -3.19
N ARG A 37 -1.75 21.95 -2.28
CA ARG A 37 -1.50 21.91 -0.83
C ARG A 37 -1.57 20.50 -0.23
N VAL A 38 -1.93 19.50 -1.03
CA VAL A 38 -1.88 18.08 -0.67
C VAL A 38 -0.54 17.54 -1.13
N PRO A 39 0.47 17.42 -0.24
CA PRO A 39 1.83 17.06 -0.66
C PRO A 39 2.00 15.57 -0.91
N ALA A 40 1.13 14.75 -0.36
CA ALA A 40 1.24 13.31 -0.38
C ALA A 40 -0.13 12.63 -0.32
N ILE A 41 -0.15 11.35 -0.70
CA ILE A 41 -1.27 10.44 -0.48
C ILE A 41 -0.77 9.17 0.20
N GLU A 42 -1.66 8.51 0.90
CA GLU A 42 -1.37 7.18 1.45
C GLU A 42 -2.03 6.12 0.57
N LEU A 43 -1.23 5.12 0.18
CA LEU A 43 -1.61 4.11 -0.81
C LEU A 43 -2.67 3.14 -0.25
N GLY A 44 -2.56 2.78 1.03
CA GLY A 44 -3.36 1.71 1.65
C GLY A 44 -2.86 0.32 1.29
N LEU A 45 -3.40 -0.68 1.99
CA LEU A 45 -2.93 -2.07 1.94
C LEU A 45 -3.21 -2.82 0.63
N SER A 46 -4.04 -2.27 -0.24
CA SER A 46 -4.48 -2.93 -1.48
C SER A 46 -4.00 -2.25 -2.75
N SER A 47 -3.08 -1.26 -2.62
CA SER A 47 -2.41 -0.64 -3.75
C SER A 47 -0.92 -0.46 -3.48
N ASP A 48 -0.16 -0.18 -4.52
CA ASP A 48 1.27 0.08 -4.49
C ASP A 48 1.64 1.25 -5.41
N THR A 49 2.92 1.58 -5.42
CA THR A 49 3.47 2.62 -6.30
C THR A 49 3.21 2.32 -7.76
N PHE A 50 3.33 1.04 -8.18
CA PHE A 50 3.12 0.65 -9.57
C PHE A 50 1.70 0.97 -10.05
N MET A 51 0.70 0.68 -9.23
CA MET A 51 -0.69 0.99 -9.55
C MET A 51 -0.98 2.50 -9.53
N ALA A 52 -0.50 3.20 -8.50
CA ALA A 52 -0.77 4.63 -8.33
C ALA A 52 -0.08 5.49 -9.41
N ASP A 53 1.10 5.11 -9.88
CA ASP A 53 1.84 5.81 -10.94
C ASP A 53 1.20 5.68 -12.35
N MET A 54 0.11 4.93 -12.48
CA MET A 54 -0.75 4.95 -13.67
C MET A 54 -1.68 6.18 -13.73
N ILE A 55 -1.70 7.02 -12.69
CA ILE A 55 -2.54 8.22 -12.58
C ILE A 55 -1.64 9.45 -12.63
N SER A 56 -1.73 10.23 -13.71
CA SER A 56 -0.79 11.33 -13.98
C SER A 56 -0.84 12.45 -12.95
N GLU A 57 -2.01 12.78 -12.40
CA GLU A 57 -2.12 13.84 -11.37
C GLU A 57 -1.29 13.55 -10.12
N LEU A 58 -0.88 12.29 -9.90
CA LEU A 58 -0.10 11.88 -8.73
C LEU A 58 1.43 11.98 -8.91
N GLU A 59 1.92 12.39 -10.08
CA GLU A 59 3.37 12.49 -10.36
C GLU A 59 4.12 13.31 -9.32
N ASN A 60 3.55 14.44 -8.91
CA ASN A 60 4.17 15.37 -7.96
C ASN A 60 3.75 15.12 -6.50
N LYS A 61 3.10 13.99 -6.19
CA LYS A 61 2.69 13.63 -4.83
C LYS A 61 3.63 12.58 -4.26
N THR A 62 4.05 12.75 -3.02
CA THR A 62 4.79 11.71 -2.30
C THR A 62 3.83 10.58 -1.89
N PHE A 63 4.24 9.33 -2.09
CA PHE A 63 3.47 8.18 -1.67
C PHE A 63 3.93 7.69 -0.30
N LEU A 64 2.94 7.37 0.55
CA LEU A 64 3.16 6.79 1.87
C LEU A 64 2.50 5.42 1.96
N THR A 65 3.11 4.56 2.75
CA THR A 65 2.55 3.28 3.18
C THR A 65 2.48 3.28 4.70
N ASN A 66 1.28 3.07 5.25
CA ASN A 66 1.09 3.04 6.70
C ASN A 66 0.26 1.82 7.08
N SER A 67 0.46 1.33 8.28
CA SER A 67 -0.11 0.07 8.72
C SER A 67 -1.63 0.07 8.89
N ASP A 68 -2.27 1.23 9.03
CA ASP A 68 -3.69 1.36 9.38
C ASP A 68 -4.07 0.38 10.51
N ALA A 69 -3.24 0.35 11.56
CA ALA A 69 -3.27 -0.67 12.59
C ALA A 69 -4.43 -0.46 13.55
N HIS A 70 -5.33 -1.45 13.62
CA HIS A 70 -6.44 -1.54 14.60
C HIS A 70 -6.16 -2.54 15.74
N SER A 71 -4.94 -3.09 15.79
CA SER A 71 -4.48 -4.02 16.84
C SER A 71 -2.96 -4.03 16.93
N LEU A 72 -2.39 -4.37 18.09
CA LEU A 72 -0.95 -4.37 18.34
C LEU A 72 -0.14 -5.19 17.32
N PRO A 73 -0.53 -6.42 16.93
CA PRO A 73 0.22 -7.21 15.95
C PRO A 73 0.27 -6.60 14.54
N LYS A 74 -0.56 -5.58 14.25
CA LYS A 74 -0.59 -4.92 12.95
C LYS A 74 0.22 -3.63 12.90
N ILE A 75 0.77 -3.18 14.03
CA ILE A 75 1.63 -2.01 14.07
C ILE A 75 2.87 -2.27 13.23
N ALA A 76 3.23 -1.29 12.38
CA ALA A 76 4.38 -1.34 11.48
C ALA A 76 4.38 -2.52 10.46
N ARG A 77 3.21 -3.12 10.16
CA ARG A 77 3.11 -4.07 9.03
C ARG A 77 3.37 -3.40 7.68
N GLU A 78 3.18 -2.09 7.62
CA GLU A 78 3.62 -1.20 6.56
C GLU A 78 4.22 0.05 7.18
N TYR A 79 5.26 0.60 6.58
CA TYR A 79 5.97 1.77 7.09
C TYR A 79 6.81 2.44 6.00
N ASN A 80 7.37 3.61 6.33
CA ASN A 80 8.20 4.39 5.42
C ASN A 80 9.59 4.60 6.00
N LYS A 81 10.60 4.64 5.16
CA LYS A 81 11.97 5.07 5.50
C LYS A 81 12.21 6.47 4.98
N LEU A 82 12.59 7.37 5.88
CA LEU A 82 12.83 8.77 5.60
C LEU A 82 14.29 9.14 5.83
N LEU A 83 14.80 10.10 5.05
CA LEU A 83 16.03 10.83 5.30
C LEU A 83 15.65 12.20 5.84
N VAL A 84 15.91 12.42 7.13
CA VAL A 84 15.63 13.68 7.85
C VAL A 84 16.84 14.06 8.69
N LYS A 85 16.96 15.34 9.06
CA LYS A 85 18.06 15.81 9.92
C LYS A 85 17.79 15.49 11.39
N ASP A 86 16.53 15.63 11.82
CA ASP A 86 16.07 15.37 13.16
C ASP A 86 14.61 14.86 13.13
N ILE A 87 14.13 14.36 14.27
CA ILE A 87 12.75 13.89 14.42
C ILE A 87 11.87 15.07 14.78
N SER A 88 11.41 15.81 13.73
CA SER A 88 10.49 16.93 13.91
C SER A 88 9.45 17.00 12.81
N PHE A 89 8.30 17.63 13.09
CA PHE A 89 7.25 17.87 12.10
C PHE A 89 7.76 18.69 10.91
N LYS A 90 8.65 19.66 11.15
CA LYS A 90 9.24 20.47 10.11
C LYS A 90 10.08 19.64 9.13
N GLU A 91 10.91 18.73 9.63
CA GLU A 91 11.74 17.85 8.79
C GLU A 91 10.86 16.81 8.05
N PHE A 92 9.79 16.32 8.68
CA PHE A 92 8.81 15.48 8.01
C PHE A 92 8.14 16.19 6.83
N VAL A 93 7.72 17.45 7.01
CA VAL A 93 7.13 18.25 5.92
C VAL A 93 8.13 18.48 4.79
N LYS A 94 9.41 18.76 5.09
CA LYS A 94 10.46 18.86 4.09
C LYS A 94 10.65 17.54 3.32
N ALA A 95 10.63 16.42 4.02
CA ALA A 95 10.74 15.09 3.39
C ALA A 95 9.57 14.81 2.44
N LEU A 96 8.35 15.21 2.79
CA LEU A 96 7.18 15.10 1.90
C LEU A 96 7.32 15.91 0.61
N LYS A 97 8.08 16.99 0.65
CA LYS A 97 8.26 17.91 -0.48
C LYS A 97 9.61 17.73 -1.20
N ASN A 98 10.44 16.79 -0.75
CA ASN A 98 11.83 16.60 -1.23
C ASN A 98 12.67 17.87 -1.12
N GLU A 99 12.52 18.66 -0.04
CA GLU A 99 13.23 19.91 0.20
C GLU A 99 14.52 19.69 1.00
N ASP A 100 15.56 20.48 0.69
CA ASP A 100 16.86 20.53 1.41
C ASP A 100 17.52 19.14 1.60
N GLY A 101 17.37 18.23 0.64
CA GLY A 101 17.91 16.88 0.70
C GLY A 101 17.13 15.92 1.62
N ARG A 102 16.03 16.36 2.25
CA ARG A 102 15.09 15.47 2.98
C ARG A 102 14.20 14.79 1.97
N LYS A 103 13.96 13.50 2.18
CA LYS A 103 13.10 12.72 1.28
C LYS A 103 12.58 11.43 1.92
N PHE A 104 11.54 10.89 1.34
CA PHE A 104 11.17 9.50 1.53
C PHE A 104 12.10 8.63 0.68
N ILE A 105 12.76 7.66 1.30
CA ILE A 105 13.72 6.77 0.62
C ILE A 105 13.00 5.56 0.06
N SER A 106 12.15 4.94 0.88
CA SER A 106 11.39 3.75 0.52
C SER A 106 10.11 3.61 1.29
N ASN A 107 9.14 3.00 0.62
CA ASN A 107 7.89 2.52 1.18
C ASN A 107 8.01 1.00 1.38
N TYR A 108 7.67 0.52 2.57
CA TYR A 108 7.59 -0.90 2.87
C TYR A 108 6.14 -1.28 3.02
N GLY A 109 5.63 -2.09 2.12
CA GLY A 109 4.23 -2.45 2.09
C GLY A 109 3.99 -3.89 1.69
N LEU A 110 2.78 -4.36 1.90
CA LEU A 110 2.34 -5.68 1.49
C LEU A 110 2.21 -5.74 -0.04
N ASP A 111 2.32 -6.95 -0.62
CA ASP A 111 1.87 -7.15 -2.00
C ASP A 111 0.35 -6.91 -2.05
N PRO A 112 -0.12 -5.96 -2.86
CA PRO A 112 -1.56 -5.67 -2.98
C PRO A 112 -2.43 -6.88 -3.28
N LYS A 113 -1.88 -7.90 -3.94
CA LYS A 113 -2.57 -9.17 -4.24
C LYS A 113 -2.96 -9.95 -3.00
N LEU A 114 -2.29 -9.73 -1.86
CA LEU A 114 -2.65 -10.28 -0.56
C LEU A 114 -3.84 -9.56 0.07
N GLY A 115 -4.16 -8.37 -0.42
CA GLY A 115 -5.25 -7.53 0.09
C GLY A 115 -6.62 -8.05 -0.33
N LYS A 116 -7.52 -8.15 0.64
CA LYS A 116 -8.92 -8.54 0.41
C LYS A 116 -9.61 -7.76 -0.71
N TYR A 117 -9.24 -6.50 -0.89
CA TYR A 117 -9.86 -5.57 -1.83
C TYR A 117 -9.07 -5.38 -3.13
N ASN A 118 -8.08 -6.23 -3.42
CA ASN A 118 -7.28 -6.09 -4.63
C ASN A 118 -8.14 -6.25 -5.90
N ARG A 119 -8.92 -7.33 -5.98
CA ARG A 119 -9.80 -7.62 -7.12
C ARG A 119 -11.27 -7.45 -6.75
N THR A 120 -12.08 -7.25 -7.77
CA THR A 120 -13.54 -7.09 -7.65
C THR A 120 -14.17 -8.33 -7.03
N TYR A 121 -15.07 -8.10 -6.08
CA TYR A 121 -15.78 -9.13 -5.33
C TYR A 121 -17.28 -9.08 -5.63
N CYS A 122 -17.90 -10.23 -5.85
CA CYS A 122 -19.33 -10.35 -6.05
C CYS A 122 -20.05 -10.53 -4.71
N GLU A 123 -20.91 -9.58 -4.35
CA GLU A 123 -21.69 -9.61 -3.12
C GLU A 123 -22.82 -10.67 -3.16
N THR A 124 -23.21 -11.11 -4.37
CA THR A 124 -24.28 -12.10 -4.55
C THR A 124 -23.81 -13.52 -4.35
N CYS A 125 -22.69 -13.92 -4.95
CA CYS A 125 -22.19 -15.30 -4.85
C CYS A 125 -20.97 -15.46 -3.95
N GLY A 126 -20.47 -14.37 -3.35
CA GLY A 126 -19.40 -14.44 -2.35
C GLY A 126 -18.02 -14.77 -2.95
N LYS A 127 -17.76 -14.45 -4.22
CA LYS A 127 -16.51 -14.81 -4.91
C LYS A 127 -15.73 -13.59 -5.40
N VAL A 128 -14.41 -13.70 -5.38
CA VAL A 128 -13.53 -12.80 -6.11
C VAL A 128 -13.62 -13.13 -7.60
N ILE A 129 -13.78 -12.12 -8.44
CA ILE A 129 -13.92 -12.28 -9.89
C ILE A 129 -12.53 -12.28 -10.52
N ALA A 130 -12.19 -13.34 -11.25
CA ALA A 130 -10.86 -13.56 -11.80
C ALA A 130 -10.66 -13.01 -13.24
N GLY A 131 -11.71 -12.46 -13.87
CA GLY A 131 -11.68 -11.95 -15.25
C GLY A 131 -10.65 -10.84 -15.47
N GLU A 132 -10.46 -10.45 -16.74
CA GLU A 132 -9.61 -9.34 -17.11
C GLU A 132 -10.16 -8.02 -16.53
N ALA A 133 -9.29 -7.22 -15.93
CA ALA A 133 -9.68 -5.94 -15.34
C ALA A 133 -9.84 -4.84 -16.41
N PRO A 134 -10.83 -3.93 -16.28
CA PRO A 134 -11.77 -3.78 -15.17
C PRO A 134 -13.01 -4.67 -15.31
N VAL A 135 -13.50 -5.19 -14.16
CA VAL A 135 -14.69 -6.03 -14.11
C VAL A 135 -15.90 -5.24 -13.61
N PHE A 136 -17.04 -5.33 -14.32
CA PHE A 136 -18.28 -4.61 -14.01
C PHE A 136 -19.47 -5.51 -13.67
N LYS A 137 -19.31 -6.83 -13.80
CA LYS A 137 -20.30 -7.83 -13.42
C LYS A 137 -19.64 -9.16 -13.10
N CYS A 138 -20.33 -9.99 -12.33
CA CYS A 138 -19.84 -11.32 -12.00
C CYS A 138 -19.93 -12.26 -13.21
N ASP A 139 -18.85 -12.97 -13.51
CA ASP A 139 -18.76 -13.98 -14.54
C ASP A 139 -19.48 -15.30 -14.19
N THR A 140 -19.68 -15.54 -12.89
CA THR A 140 -20.32 -16.77 -12.38
C THR A 140 -21.85 -16.67 -12.29
N CYS A 141 -22.37 -15.53 -11.81
CA CYS A 141 -23.82 -15.36 -11.57
C CYS A 141 -24.45 -14.17 -12.29
N ASP A 142 -23.69 -13.51 -13.18
CA ASP A 142 -24.10 -12.34 -13.99
C ASP A 142 -24.60 -11.13 -13.16
N SER A 143 -24.38 -11.15 -11.83
CA SER A 143 -24.81 -10.08 -10.94
C SER A 143 -23.94 -8.82 -11.13
N LYS A 144 -24.60 -7.66 -11.07
CA LYS A 144 -23.96 -6.33 -11.00
C LYS A 144 -23.77 -5.83 -9.57
N ASN A 145 -24.23 -6.60 -8.57
CA ASN A 145 -24.01 -6.29 -7.17
C ASN A 145 -22.58 -6.70 -6.77
N ILE A 146 -21.64 -5.82 -7.09
CA ILE A 146 -20.19 -6.04 -6.92
C ILE A 146 -19.57 -4.91 -6.09
N THR A 147 -18.55 -5.25 -5.33
CA THR A 147 -17.59 -4.30 -4.77
C THR A 147 -16.37 -4.26 -5.67
N MET A 148 -16.18 -3.17 -6.40
CA MET A 148 -15.06 -3.01 -7.32
C MET A 148 -13.74 -3.02 -6.56
N GLY A 149 -12.82 -3.91 -6.94
CA GLY A 149 -11.50 -4.02 -6.36
C GLY A 149 -10.59 -2.84 -6.74
N VAL A 150 -9.55 -2.63 -5.94
CA VAL A 150 -8.60 -1.52 -6.14
C VAL A 150 -7.93 -1.58 -7.51
N TYR A 151 -7.44 -2.76 -7.92
CA TYR A 151 -6.82 -2.93 -9.22
C TYR A 151 -7.80 -2.65 -10.37
N ASP A 152 -9.02 -3.19 -10.29
CA ASP A 152 -10.08 -2.95 -11.29
C ASP A 152 -10.44 -1.45 -11.35
N ARG A 153 -10.55 -0.79 -10.19
CA ARG A 153 -10.84 0.65 -10.13
C ARG A 153 -9.73 1.49 -10.76
N ILE A 154 -8.48 1.16 -10.50
CA ILE A 154 -7.34 1.85 -11.10
C ILE A 154 -7.35 1.68 -12.63
N GLN A 155 -7.69 0.49 -13.15
CA GLN A 155 -7.85 0.29 -14.62
C GLN A 155 -8.94 1.19 -15.22
N VAL A 156 -9.99 1.53 -14.45
CA VAL A 156 -11.03 2.47 -14.90
C VAL A 156 -10.55 3.92 -14.92
N ILE A 157 -9.80 4.34 -13.89
CA ILE A 157 -9.46 5.76 -13.69
C ILE A 157 -8.08 6.15 -14.19
N ARG A 158 -7.22 5.19 -14.57
CA ARG A 158 -5.89 5.48 -15.10
C ARG A 158 -5.96 6.31 -16.39
N ASP A 159 -4.97 7.16 -16.57
CA ASP A 159 -4.77 7.95 -17.78
C ASP A 159 -3.41 7.65 -18.44
N LYS A 160 -2.63 6.76 -17.85
CA LYS A 160 -1.41 6.19 -18.44
C LYS A 160 -1.60 4.72 -18.77
N ASN A 161 -1.03 4.28 -19.91
CA ASN A 161 -1.09 2.88 -20.33
C ASN A 161 -0.15 1.96 -19.54
N LYS A 162 0.87 2.54 -18.90
CA LYS A 162 1.83 1.84 -18.05
C LYS A 162 2.24 2.71 -16.87
N SER A 163 2.70 2.07 -15.81
CA SER A 163 3.31 2.77 -14.68
C SER A 163 4.62 3.42 -15.09
N ILE A 164 4.76 4.71 -14.79
CA ILE A 164 5.98 5.48 -15.02
C ILE A 164 6.22 6.28 -13.75
N SER A 165 7.15 5.78 -12.92
CA SER A 165 7.53 6.46 -11.68
C SER A 165 8.47 7.64 -11.98
N PRO A 166 8.21 8.83 -11.41
CA PRO A 166 9.18 9.93 -11.39
C PRO A 166 10.45 9.53 -10.65
N GLU A 167 11.59 10.17 -11.00
CA GLU A 167 12.90 9.89 -10.38
C GLU A 167 12.89 10.02 -8.84
N ALA A 168 12.14 10.97 -8.33
CA ALA A 168 12.03 11.22 -6.89
C ALA A 168 11.07 10.27 -6.16
N ARG A 169 10.42 9.33 -6.87
CA ARG A 169 9.47 8.39 -6.27
C ARG A 169 10.19 7.43 -5.32
N PRO A 170 9.76 7.30 -4.05
CA PRO A 170 10.31 6.29 -3.15
C PRO A 170 10.20 4.88 -3.73
N GLN A 171 11.25 4.08 -3.57
CA GLN A 171 11.19 2.67 -3.93
C GLN A 171 10.13 1.97 -3.08
N TYR A 172 9.27 1.17 -3.72
CA TYR A 172 8.33 0.29 -3.02
C TYR A 172 8.97 -1.08 -2.79
N ILE A 173 9.06 -1.49 -1.53
CA ILE A 173 9.65 -2.77 -1.11
C ILE A 173 8.50 -3.64 -0.59
N TYR A 174 8.22 -4.71 -1.33
CA TYR A 174 7.18 -5.65 -0.96
C TYR A 174 7.61 -6.50 0.23
N GLN A 175 6.71 -6.62 1.19
CA GLN A 175 6.85 -7.49 2.34
C GLN A 175 5.79 -8.57 2.32
N VAL A 176 6.21 -9.79 2.62
CA VAL A 176 5.30 -10.92 2.81
C VAL A 176 5.42 -11.36 4.25
N PRO A 177 4.41 -11.12 5.11
CA PRO A 177 4.43 -11.61 6.48
C PRO A 177 4.58 -13.14 6.52
N LEU A 178 5.37 -13.65 7.47
CA LEU A 178 5.62 -15.09 7.61
C LEU A 178 4.32 -15.90 7.71
N GLY A 179 3.27 -15.32 8.26
CA GLY A 179 1.96 -15.96 8.36
C GLY A 179 1.24 -16.21 7.03
N PHE A 180 1.71 -15.62 5.92
CA PHE A 180 1.20 -15.91 4.57
C PHE A 180 1.94 -17.04 3.86
N ILE A 181 3.04 -17.54 4.45
CA ILE A 181 3.82 -18.63 3.86
C ILE A 181 3.13 -19.95 4.19
N PRO A 182 2.68 -20.72 3.16
CA PRO A 182 2.06 -22.02 3.39
C PRO A 182 2.97 -22.97 4.20
N GLY A 183 2.41 -23.64 5.20
CA GLY A 183 3.15 -24.57 6.06
C GLY A 183 3.83 -23.90 7.27
N LEU A 184 3.91 -22.59 7.36
CA LEU A 184 4.41 -21.90 8.56
C LEU A 184 3.27 -21.69 9.57
N GLY A 185 3.21 -22.55 10.57
CA GLY A 185 2.26 -22.40 11.68
C GLY A 185 2.73 -21.38 12.74
N PRO A 186 1.80 -20.90 13.62
CA PRO A 186 2.13 -19.88 14.63
C PRO A 186 3.33 -20.22 15.52
N LYS A 187 3.46 -21.48 15.94
CA LYS A 187 4.59 -21.95 16.76
C LYS A 187 5.93 -21.90 16.04
N THR A 188 5.93 -22.16 14.74
CA THR A 188 7.13 -22.10 13.91
C THR A 188 7.55 -20.64 13.72
N ILE A 189 6.58 -19.75 13.48
CA ILE A 189 6.82 -18.30 13.38
C ILE A 189 7.39 -17.76 14.70
N GLU A 190 6.83 -18.14 15.84
CA GLU A 190 7.32 -17.75 17.15
C GLU A 190 8.79 -18.13 17.35
N LYS A 191 9.18 -19.38 17.08
CA LYS A 191 10.58 -19.83 17.15
C LYS A 191 11.52 -19.03 16.25
N LEU A 192 11.08 -18.74 15.01
CA LEU A 192 11.86 -17.93 14.10
C LEU A 192 12.05 -16.50 14.63
N LEU A 193 10.99 -15.89 15.17
CA LEU A 193 11.06 -14.55 15.74
C LEU A 193 11.90 -14.49 17.02
N GLU A 194 11.84 -15.51 17.89
CA GLU A 194 12.71 -15.63 19.05
C GLU A 194 14.20 -15.67 18.67
N THR A 195 14.53 -16.38 17.58
CA THR A 195 15.91 -16.53 17.13
C THR A 195 16.42 -15.31 16.36
N PHE A 196 15.63 -14.80 15.43
CA PHE A 196 16.06 -13.75 14.47
C PHE A 196 15.56 -12.36 14.85
N GLY A 197 14.68 -12.24 15.84
CA GLY A 197 14.15 -10.99 16.37
C GLY A 197 13.01 -10.37 15.55
N THR A 198 13.10 -10.37 14.21
CA THR A 198 12.07 -9.78 13.34
C THR A 198 11.85 -10.61 12.08
N GLU A 199 10.64 -10.50 11.48
CA GLU A 199 10.31 -11.12 10.19
C GLU A 199 11.30 -10.68 9.09
N MET A 200 11.69 -9.41 9.08
CA MET A 200 12.66 -8.88 8.13
C MET A 200 14.04 -9.53 8.23
N ASN A 201 14.48 -9.89 9.44
CA ASN A 201 15.73 -10.60 9.61
C ASN A 201 15.62 -12.05 9.09
N VAL A 202 14.48 -12.72 9.30
CA VAL A 202 14.21 -14.05 8.75
C VAL A 202 14.24 -14.01 7.22
N LEU A 203 13.53 -13.05 6.60
CA LEU A 203 13.35 -12.99 5.15
C LEU A 203 14.58 -12.49 4.37
N HIS A 204 15.40 -11.63 4.98
CA HIS A 204 16.47 -10.93 4.26
C HIS A 204 17.88 -11.17 4.79
N LYS A 205 18.04 -11.76 5.98
CA LYS A 205 19.36 -11.95 6.59
C LYS A 205 19.67 -13.39 6.95
N ALA A 206 18.66 -14.19 7.32
CA ALA A 206 18.88 -15.58 7.66
C ALA A 206 19.18 -16.40 6.39
N SER A 207 20.18 -17.28 6.46
CA SER A 207 20.42 -18.27 5.43
C SER A 207 19.43 -19.44 5.55
N CYS A 208 19.32 -20.26 4.50
CA CYS A 208 18.51 -21.48 4.57
C CYS A 208 18.98 -22.41 5.69
N ASP A 209 20.31 -22.52 5.89
CA ASP A 209 20.87 -23.37 6.95
C ASP A 209 20.52 -22.86 8.35
N ASP A 210 20.52 -21.52 8.56
CA ASP A 210 20.09 -20.93 9.82
C ASP A 210 18.62 -21.20 10.11
N ILE A 211 17.77 -21.08 9.10
CA ILE A 211 16.34 -21.36 9.22
C ILE A 211 16.14 -22.85 9.50
N GLU A 212 16.80 -23.73 8.76
CA GLU A 212 16.73 -25.19 8.96
C GLU A 212 17.16 -25.60 10.37
N ALA A 213 18.20 -24.97 10.91
CA ALA A 213 18.66 -25.23 12.29
C ALA A 213 17.60 -24.93 13.33
N VAL A 214 16.71 -23.93 13.09
CA VAL A 214 15.66 -23.52 14.01
C VAL A 214 14.39 -24.38 13.89
N ILE A 215 13.98 -24.69 12.65
CA ILE A 215 12.68 -25.34 12.40
C ILE A 215 12.79 -26.83 12.01
N GLY A 216 14.02 -27.32 11.72
CA GLY A 216 14.28 -28.65 11.19
C GLY A 216 13.97 -28.77 9.70
N ARG A 217 14.50 -29.83 9.06
CA ARG A 217 14.10 -30.22 7.69
C ARG A 217 12.62 -30.64 7.70
N GLN A 218 11.84 -30.05 6.81
CA GLN A 218 10.48 -30.51 6.51
C GLN A 218 10.46 -31.32 5.22
#